data_3378d10f7d1f65c7a703f52299e21f1e
#
_entry.id   3378d10f7d1f65c7a703f52299e21f1e
#
_cell.length_a   1.000
_cell.length_b   1.000
_cell.length_c   1.000
_cell.angle_alpha   90.00
_cell.angle_beta   90.00
_cell.angle_gamma   90.00
#
_symmetry.space_group_name_H-M   'P 1'
#
loop_
_entity.id
_entity.type
_entity.pdbx_description
1 polymer ?
#
loop_
_entity_poly.entity_id
_entity_poly.type
_entity_poly.pdbx_seq_one_letter_code
_entity_poly.pdbx_strand_id
1 'polypeptide(L)'
;VAFHFHVPNRLAYACRFTRKAVQRDARLVISAPQATLQQIDRMLWAMKPTDFVAHCSHDAPQAMQNASPVLLVPEGHDLSQWRKHSDMLLHLGDAVPKGYAIYAKVIEIVSHNDAAERQHARTRWRHYAAHGDNIVRHDFVHKG
;
A
#
# COMPACT_ATOMS: atom_id res chain seq x y z
N VAL A 1 -9.45 1.19 -8.03
CA VAL A 1 -8.11 0.61 -8.03
C VAL A 1 -7.20 1.44 -8.94
N ALA A 2 -6.12 1.93 -8.43
CA ALA A 2 -5.14 2.69 -9.21
C ALA A 2 -3.81 1.93 -9.25
N PHE A 3 -3.30 1.70 -10.47
CA PHE A 3 -1.98 1.11 -10.67
C PHE A 3 -0.98 2.20 -10.98
N HIS A 4 0.05 2.32 -10.14
CA HIS A 4 1.19 3.20 -10.35
C HIS A 4 2.34 2.37 -10.91
N PHE A 5 2.54 2.43 -12.23
CA PHE A 5 3.54 1.62 -12.93
C PHE A 5 4.87 2.34 -13.09
N HIS A 6 5.93 1.54 -13.26
CA HIS A 6 7.28 2.01 -13.54
C HIS A 6 7.83 2.95 -12.48
N VAL A 7 7.51 2.67 -11.22
CA VAL A 7 8.00 3.46 -10.09
C VAL A 7 9.49 3.16 -9.86
N PRO A 8 10.38 4.17 -9.91
CA PRO A 8 11.83 3.93 -9.83
C PRO A 8 12.28 3.36 -8.49
N ASN A 9 11.72 3.83 -7.39
CA ASN A 9 12.02 3.33 -6.04
C ASN A 9 10.70 3.10 -5.32
N ARG A 10 10.24 1.86 -5.37
CA ARG A 10 8.92 1.48 -4.90
C ARG A 10 8.70 1.77 -3.42
N LEU A 11 9.67 1.44 -2.58
CA LEU A 11 9.53 1.63 -1.13
C LEU A 11 9.57 3.09 -0.74
N ALA A 12 10.48 3.86 -1.32
CA ALA A 12 10.55 5.30 -1.08
C ALA A 12 9.27 6.00 -1.55
N TYR A 13 8.76 5.59 -2.70
CA TYR A 13 7.49 6.10 -3.23
C TYR A 13 6.34 5.81 -2.26
N ALA A 14 6.26 4.57 -1.76
CA ALA A 14 5.23 4.17 -0.81
C ALA A 14 5.27 5.01 0.46
N CYS A 15 6.45 5.28 0.99
CA CYS A 15 6.61 6.10 2.20
C CYS A 15 6.17 7.55 1.95
N ARG A 16 6.56 8.14 0.82
CA ARG A 16 6.14 9.50 0.46
C ARG A 16 4.63 9.59 0.23
N PHE A 17 4.07 8.59 -0.45
CA PHE A 17 2.63 8.53 -0.69
C PHE A 17 1.86 8.44 0.62
N THR A 18 2.32 7.57 1.52
CA THR A 18 1.73 7.39 2.85
C THR A 18 1.73 8.69 3.64
N ARG A 19 2.87 9.39 3.66
CA ARG A 19 2.98 10.67 4.36
C ARG A 19 1.97 11.70 3.83
N LYS A 20 1.85 11.82 2.52
CA LYS A 20 0.90 12.76 1.91
C LYS A 20 -0.55 12.39 2.25
N ALA A 21 -0.87 11.10 2.23
CA ALA A 21 -2.21 10.63 2.57
C ALA A 21 -2.56 10.95 4.02
N VAL A 22 -1.64 10.70 4.95
CA VAL A 22 -1.85 11.00 6.38
C VAL A 22 -1.98 12.50 6.61
N GLN A 23 -1.24 13.33 5.88
CA GLN A 23 -1.37 14.78 5.95
C GLN A 23 -2.77 15.27 5.53
N ARG A 24 -3.49 14.45 4.78
CA ARG A 24 -4.87 14.70 4.37
C ARG A 24 -5.88 13.94 5.22
N ASP A 25 -5.46 13.54 6.41
CA ASP A 25 -6.27 12.82 7.40
C ASP A 25 -6.76 11.44 6.95
N ALA A 26 -6.09 10.81 5.99
CA ALA A 26 -6.43 9.46 5.57
C ALA A 26 -5.92 8.43 6.58
N ARG A 27 -6.69 7.37 6.76
CA ARG A 27 -6.30 6.21 7.54
C ARG A 27 -6.17 5.03 6.59
N LEU A 28 -5.02 4.34 6.63
CA LEU A 28 -4.69 3.37 5.59
C LEU A 28 -3.99 2.12 6.11
N VAL A 29 -4.02 1.09 5.28
CA VAL A 29 -3.27 -0.16 5.47
C VAL A 29 -2.21 -0.23 4.37
N ILE A 30 -0.99 -0.62 4.74
CA ILE A 30 0.05 -1.02 3.79
C ILE A 30 0.18 -2.54 3.88
N SER A 31 -0.09 -3.23 2.78
CA SER A 31 0.02 -4.69 2.71
C SER A 31 1.13 -5.09 1.75
N ALA A 32 2.03 -5.95 2.23
CA ALA A 32 3.21 -6.38 1.49
C ALA A 32 3.79 -7.64 2.13
N PRO A 33 4.76 -8.31 1.48
CA PRO A 33 5.52 -9.37 2.14
C PRO A 33 6.18 -8.86 3.42
N GLN A 34 6.34 -9.74 4.41
CA GLN A 34 6.88 -9.36 5.72
C GLN A 34 8.23 -8.64 5.63
N ALA A 35 9.14 -9.14 4.79
CA ALA A 35 10.46 -8.51 4.62
C ALA A 35 10.34 -7.09 4.06
N THR A 36 9.42 -6.84 3.16
CA THR A 36 9.15 -5.52 2.59
C THR A 36 8.59 -4.59 3.66
N LEU A 37 7.66 -5.08 4.48
CA LEU A 37 7.09 -4.29 5.58
C LEU A 37 8.15 -3.89 6.61
N GLN A 38 9.11 -4.77 6.89
CA GLN A 38 10.21 -4.44 7.80
C GLN A 38 11.06 -3.29 7.25
N GLN A 39 11.30 -3.26 5.95
CA GLN A 39 12.03 -2.16 5.31
C GLN A 39 11.22 -0.86 5.37
N ILE A 40 9.93 -0.92 5.07
CA ILE A 40 9.04 0.25 5.13
C ILE A 40 8.99 0.79 6.57
N ASP A 41 8.87 -0.08 7.56
CA ASP A 41 8.87 0.30 8.97
C ASP A 41 10.13 1.10 9.32
N ARG A 42 11.29 0.58 8.95
CA ARG A 42 12.56 1.28 9.19
C ARG A 42 12.62 2.63 8.47
N MET A 43 12.13 2.70 7.24
CA MET A 43 12.12 3.95 6.47
C MET A 43 11.20 4.99 7.10
N LEU A 44 10.04 4.59 7.57
CA LEU A 44 9.11 5.50 8.23
C LEU A 44 9.69 6.04 9.54
N TRP A 45 10.39 5.19 10.31
CA TRP A 45 11.07 5.63 11.53
C TRP A 45 12.26 6.55 11.26
N ALA A 46 12.91 6.42 10.10
CA ALA A 46 14.09 7.22 9.73
C ALA A 46 13.74 8.59 9.17
N MET A 47 12.47 8.89 8.94
CA MET A 47 12.04 10.19 8.45
C MET A 47 12.37 11.30 9.46
N LYS A 48 12.56 12.52 8.95
CA LYS A 48 12.76 13.69 9.81
C LYS A 48 11.58 13.85 10.76
N PRO A 49 11.78 14.38 11.97
CA PRO A 49 10.68 14.54 12.94
C PRO A 49 9.45 15.25 12.38
N THR A 50 9.63 16.23 11.48
CA THR A 50 8.53 16.95 10.83
C THR A 50 7.78 16.10 9.80
N ASP A 51 8.40 15.01 9.32
CA ASP A 51 7.83 14.13 8.29
C ASP A 51 7.42 12.77 8.86
N PHE A 52 7.63 12.55 10.15
CA PHE A 52 7.33 11.27 10.79
C PHE A 52 5.86 10.91 10.66
N VAL A 53 5.60 9.65 10.33
CA VAL A 53 4.26 9.11 10.19
C VAL A 53 4.04 8.06 11.28
N ALA A 54 3.06 8.30 12.14
CA ALA A 54 2.70 7.32 13.16
C ALA A 54 2.15 6.05 12.49
N HIS A 55 2.70 4.91 12.87
CA HIS A 55 2.34 3.62 12.29
C HIS A 55 2.57 2.50 13.29
N CYS A 56 1.90 1.38 13.09
CA CYS A 56 2.14 0.18 13.89
C CYS A 56 1.80 -1.08 13.08
N SER A 57 2.20 -2.23 13.63
CA SER A 57 1.87 -3.52 13.04
C SER A 57 0.40 -3.89 13.30
N HIS A 58 -0.14 -4.74 12.43
CA HIS A 58 -1.51 -5.25 12.52
C HIS A 58 -1.81 -6.01 13.82
N ASP A 59 -0.78 -6.53 14.48
CA ASP A 59 -0.92 -7.30 15.73
C ASP A 59 -0.62 -6.46 16.98
N ALA A 60 -0.46 -5.16 16.84
CA ALA A 60 -0.30 -4.25 17.97
C ALA A 60 -1.59 -4.21 18.82
N PRO A 61 -1.49 -3.80 20.10
CA PRO A 61 -2.69 -3.62 20.92
C PRO A 61 -3.72 -2.72 20.25
N GLN A 62 -5.00 -3.02 20.45
CA GLN A 62 -6.08 -2.31 19.75
C GLN A 62 -6.03 -0.79 19.96
N ALA A 63 -5.68 -0.34 21.16
CA ALA A 63 -5.58 1.09 21.45
C ALA A 63 -4.49 1.75 20.56
N MET A 64 -3.38 1.05 20.33
CA MET A 64 -2.31 1.55 19.47
C MET A 64 -2.76 1.57 18.01
N GLN A 65 -3.45 0.54 17.55
CA GLN A 65 -4.01 0.51 16.20
C GLN A 65 -4.98 1.67 15.99
N ASN A 66 -5.85 1.94 16.94
CA ASN A 66 -6.81 3.03 16.85
C ASN A 66 -6.12 4.40 16.80
N ALA A 67 -5.01 4.56 17.49
CA ALA A 67 -4.27 5.82 17.54
C ALA A 67 -3.38 6.04 16.31
N SER A 68 -3.06 4.98 15.57
CA SER A 68 -2.15 5.06 14.42
C SER A 68 -2.94 5.20 13.12
N PRO A 69 -2.63 6.19 12.27
CA PRO A 69 -3.30 6.30 10.97
C PRO A 69 -2.85 5.25 9.96
N VAL A 70 -1.73 4.57 10.20
CA VAL A 70 -1.16 3.58 9.27
C VAL A 70 -0.96 2.25 9.97
N LEU A 71 -1.49 1.18 9.37
CA LEU A 71 -1.24 -0.20 9.81
C LEU A 71 -0.43 -0.94 8.75
N LEU A 72 0.59 -1.69 9.22
CA LEU A 72 1.40 -2.55 8.38
C LEU A 72 0.88 -3.98 8.53
N VAL A 73 0.40 -4.57 7.43
CA VAL A 73 -0.24 -5.89 7.44
C VAL A 73 0.45 -6.81 6.43
N PRO A 74 1.04 -7.94 6.88
CA PRO A 74 1.65 -8.91 5.95
C PRO A 74 0.63 -9.50 4.98
N GLU A 75 1.13 -9.96 3.83
CA GLU A 75 0.31 -10.72 2.88
C GLU A 75 -0.34 -11.93 3.55
N GLY A 76 -1.47 -12.36 3.01
CA GLY A 76 -2.18 -13.55 3.45
C GLY A 76 -3.29 -13.31 4.46
N HIS A 77 -3.38 -12.10 5.00
CA HIS A 77 -4.47 -11.73 5.90
C HIS A 77 -5.68 -11.23 5.11
N ASP A 78 -6.87 -11.45 5.66
CA ASP A 78 -8.09 -10.85 5.13
C ASP A 78 -8.15 -9.39 5.58
N LEU A 79 -7.97 -8.48 4.63
CA LEU A 79 -7.85 -7.05 4.92
C LEU A 79 -9.19 -6.39 5.26
N SER A 80 -10.32 -7.10 5.12
CA SER A 80 -11.64 -6.57 5.45
C SER A 80 -11.86 -6.35 6.95
N GLN A 81 -10.99 -6.88 7.80
CA GLN A 81 -11.12 -6.74 9.25
C GLN A 81 -10.63 -5.39 9.78
N TRP A 82 -9.91 -4.60 8.99
CA TRP A 82 -9.38 -3.28 9.43
C TRP A 82 -10.21 -2.12 8.89
N ARG A 83 -11.49 -2.11 9.23
CA ARG A 83 -12.46 -1.13 8.69
C ARG A 83 -12.18 0.31 9.10
N LYS A 84 -11.53 0.54 10.24
CA LYS A 84 -11.17 1.89 10.69
C LYS A 84 -10.03 2.50 9.88
N HIS A 85 -9.34 1.70 9.07
CA HIS A 85 -8.23 2.13 8.23
C HIS A 85 -8.57 1.93 6.74
N SER A 86 -9.83 2.01 6.38
CA SER A 86 -10.32 1.63 5.06
C SER A 86 -10.39 2.79 4.06
N ASP A 87 -9.82 3.94 4.38
CA ASP A 87 -9.74 5.04 3.42
C ASP A 87 -8.86 4.64 2.22
N MET A 88 -7.79 3.89 2.47
CA MET A 88 -6.83 3.55 1.43
C MET A 88 -6.11 2.25 1.75
N LEU A 89 -5.86 1.45 0.72
CA LEU A 89 -4.99 0.27 0.78
C LEU A 89 -3.82 0.49 -0.16
N LEU A 90 -2.61 0.50 0.39
CA LEU A 90 -1.36 0.49 -0.38
C LEU A 90 -0.90 -0.96 -0.49
N HIS A 91 -0.81 -1.46 -1.72
CA HIS A 91 -0.48 -2.86 -1.95
C HIS A 91 0.84 -3.00 -2.68
N LEU A 92 1.77 -3.73 -2.07
CA LEU A 92 3.09 -4.03 -2.63
C LEU A 92 3.35 -5.54 -2.65
N GLY A 93 2.28 -6.34 -2.69
CA GLY A 93 2.39 -7.78 -2.71
C GLY A 93 2.22 -8.38 -4.11
N ASP A 94 2.28 -9.70 -4.20
CA ASP A 94 2.21 -10.42 -5.47
C ASP A 94 0.78 -10.86 -5.82
N ALA A 95 0.04 -11.36 -4.87
CA ALA A 95 -1.33 -11.85 -5.09
C ALA A 95 -2.35 -10.74 -4.87
N VAL A 96 -3.56 -10.92 -5.41
CA VAL A 96 -4.68 -10.02 -5.15
C VAL A 96 -4.94 -9.98 -3.64
N PRO A 97 -4.98 -8.79 -3.03
CA PRO A 97 -5.18 -8.69 -1.58
C PRO A 97 -6.62 -9.06 -1.20
N LYS A 98 -6.76 -10.10 -0.37
CA LYS A 98 -8.07 -10.56 0.09
C LYS A 98 -8.74 -9.48 0.94
N GLY A 99 -9.99 -9.19 0.66
CA GLY A 99 -10.75 -8.20 1.41
C GLY A 99 -10.56 -6.76 0.95
N TYR A 100 -9.95 -6.54 -0.21
CA TYR A 100 -9.65 -5.20 -0.72
C TYR A 100 -10.92 -4.36 -0.98
N ALA A 101 -12.05 -5.01 -1.17
CA ALA A 101 -13.28 -4.34 -1.63
C ALA A 101 -13.83 -3.32 -0.63
N ILE A 102 -13.48 -3.43 0.66
CA ILE A 102 -13.94 -2.46 1.67
C ILE A 102 -13.19 -1.12 1.60
N TYR A 103 -12.04 -1.08 0.92
CA TYR A 103 -11.20 0.13 0.89
C TYR A 103 -11.72 1.10 -0.16
N ALA A 104 -11.82 2.38 0.21
CA ALA A 104 -12.28 3.42 -0.70
C ALA A 104 -11.35 3.57 -1.89
N LYS A 105 -10.04 3.43 -1.65
CA LYS A 105 -9.02 3.47 -2.70
C LYS A 105 -8.05 2.32 -2.51
N VAL A 106 -7.71 1.64 -3.61
CA VAL A 106 -6.67 0.61 -3.63
C VAL A 106 -5.57 1.09 -4.57
N ILE A 107 -4.34 1.21 -4.05
CA ILE A 107 -3.19 1.69 -4.80
C ILE A 107 -2.21 0.54 -4.96
N GLU A 108 -1.99 0.14 -6.21
CA GLU A 108 -1.00 -0.88 -6.58
C GLU A 108 0.27 -0.20 -7.04
N ILE A 109 1.39 -0.46 -6.38
CA ILE A 109 2.68 0.15 -6.72
C ILE A 109 3.57 -0.90 -7.37
N VAL A 110 3.96 -0.65 -8.62
CA VAL A 110 4.72 -1.60 -9.44
C VAL A 110 6.06 -1.02 -9.82
N SER A 111 7.13 -1.76 -9.55
CA SER A 111 8.50 -1.34 -9.77
C SER A 111 8.82 -1.14 -11.26
N HIS A 112 9.72 -0.20 -11.53
CA HIS A 112 10.19 0.12 -12.87
C HIS A 112 10.97 -1.02 -13.52
N ASN A 113 11.80 -1.72 -12.74
CA ASN A 113 12.82 -2.62 -13.29
C ASN A 113 12.68 -4.09 -12.86
N ASP A 114 11.49 -4.52 -12.46
CA ASP A 114 11.25 -5.90 -12.02
C ASP A 114 10.21 -6.56 -12.92
N ALA A 115 10.68 -7.47 -13.81
CA ALA A 115 9.82 -8.14 -14.77
C ALA A 115 8.83 -9.10 -14.09
N ALA A 116 9.26 -9.80 -13.03
CA ALA A 116 8.39 -10.72 -12.30
C ALA A 116 7.26 -9.95 -11.61
N GLU A 117 7.59 -8.82 -11.00
CA GLU A 117 6.61 -7.96 -10.34
C GLU A 117 5.58 -7.42 -11.34
N ARG A 118 6.03 -7.01 -12.54
CA ARG A 118 5.11 -6.57 -13.59
C ARG A 118 4.18 -7.69 -14.05
N GLN A 119 4.67 -8.91 -14.12
CA GLN A 119 3.84 -10.07 -14.50
C GLN A 119 2.78 -10.34 -13.44
N HIS A 120 3.12 -10.27 -12.16
CA HIS A 120 2.17 -10.40 -11.06
C HIS A 120 1.13 -9.27 -11.10
N ALA A 121 1.56 -8.05 -11.42
CA ALA A 121 0.66 -6.91 -11.55
C ALA A 121 -0.36 -7.10 -12.67
N ARG A 122 0.06 -7.68 -13.82
CA ARG A 122 -0.87 -7.99 -14.92
C ARG A 122 -1.92 -9.00 -14.50
N THR A 123 -1.54 -9.99 -13.71
CA THR A 123 -2.47 -10.99 -13.17
C THR A 123 -3.49 -10.32 -12.25
N ARG A 124 -3.05 -9.43 -11.37
CA ARG A 124 -3.96 -8.68 -10.50
C ARG A 124 -4.88 -7.77 -11.30
N TRP A 125 -4.35 -7.09 -12.31
CA TRP A 125 -5.15 -6.25 -13.21
C TRP A 125 -6.30 -7.02 -13.83
N ARG A 126 -6.02 -8.23 -14.34
CA ARG A 126 -7.05 -9.09 -14.94
C ARG A 126 -8.12 -9.46 -13.92
N HIS A 127 -7.72 -9.75 -12.68
CA HIS A 127 -8.66 -10.05 -11.61
C HIS A 127 -9.58 -8.86 -11.32
N TYR A 128 -9.01 -7.67 -11.17
CA TYR A 128 -9.80 -6.46 -10.90
C TYR A 128 -10.75 -6.16 -12.06
N ALA A 129 -10.28 -6.29 -13.29
CA ALA A 129 -11.11 -6.07 -14.47
C ALA A 129 -12.26 -7.07 -14.54
N ALA A 130 -12.00 -8.35 -14.26
CA ALA A 130 -13.02 -9.40 -14.25
C ALA A 130 -14.05 -9.20 -13.14
N HIS A 131 -13.64 -8.61 -12.02
CA HIS A 131 -14.52 -8.30 -10.90
C HIS A 131 -15.39 -7.06 -11.16
N GLY A 132 -15.08 -6.28 -12.19
CA GLY A 132 -15.83 -5.06 -12.52
C GLY A 132 -15.30 -3.80 -11.83
N ASP A 133 -14.12 -3.86 -11.24
CA ASP A 133 -13.53 -2.72 -10.58
C ASP A 133 -13.11 -1.65 -11.60
N ASN A 134 -13.24 -0.39 -11.23
CA ASN A 134 -12.74 0.72 -12.03
C ASN A 134 -11.22 0.82 -11.84
N ILE A 135 -10.47 0.72 -12.93
CA ILE A 135 -9.01 0.72 -12.89
C ILE A 135 -8.47 2.00 -13.52
N VAL A 136 -7.62 2.69 -12.77
CA VAL A 136 -6.91 3.89 -13.25
C VAL A 136 -5.43 3.55 -13.35
N ARG A 137 -4.77 4.00 -14.42
CA ARG A 137 -3.36 3.76 -14.66
C ARG A 137 -2.55 5.04 -14.55
N HIS A 138 -1.49 5.01 -13.75
CA HIS A 138 -0.48 6.06 -13.67
C HIS A 138 0.87 5.48 -14.07
N ASP A 139 1.53 6.06 -15.06
CA ASP A 139 2.78 5.56 -15.60
C ASP A 139 3.88 6.63 -15.46
N PHE A 140 5.00 6.23 -14.83
CA PHE A 140 6.10 7.15 -14.54
C PHE A 140 7.24 7.11 -15.57
N VAL A 141 7.16 6.23 -16.56
CA VAL A 141 8.25 6.03 -17.55
C VAL A 141 8.57 7.30 -18.33
N HIS A 142 7.55 8.10 -18.64
CA HIS A 142 7.69 9.26 -19.53
C HIS A 142 7.91 10.57 -18.81
N LYS A 143 8.38 10.52 -17.58
CA LYS A 143 8.64 11.70 -16.76
C LYS A 143 10.09 12.17 -16.84
N GLY A 144 10.90 11.50 -17.63
CA GLY A 144 12.30 11.83 -17.80
C GLY A 144 12.56 12.83 -18.89
#